data_10e0dd2774455cabddf3176da947c6ae
#
_entry.id   10e0dd2774455cabddf3176da947c6ae
#
_cell.length_a   1.000
_cell.length_b   1.000
_cell.length_c   1.000
_cell.angle_alpha   90.00
_cell.angle_beta   90.00
_cell.angle_gamma   90.00
#
_symmetry.space_group_name_H-M   'P 1'
#
loop_
_entity.id
_entity.type
_entity.pdbx_description
1 polymer ?
#
loop_
_entity_poly.entity_id
_entity_poly.type
_entity_poly.pdbx_seq_one_letter_code
_entity_poly.pdbx_strand_id
1 'polypeptide(L)'
;MQIFPAIDLRGGQVVRLYQGDYDKETVYAQDPCAVARDFIAAGAGYLHVVDLDGAKDGTLANFDTIAAIAGQGGLYIEVGGGIRDEDRIRRYLDLGVGRCILGTIAVKDFDFTERMAQTYGDRSAVGVDARDGYVAVSGWKELSAEKGVDFCRRLRDAGVQTVIYTDISRDGAEQGTNLALYRELARIEGLDITASGGVSSLEELRELRKIGTKAAILGKALYTGRLDLKTVIREVGAC
;
A
#
# COMPACT_ATOMS: atom_id res chain seq x y z
N MET A 1 -13.71 8.12 -3.08
CA MET A 1 -12.59 7.15 -3.13
C MET A 1 -11.64 7.47 -1.99
N GLN A 2 -11.14 6.50 -1.25
CA GLN A 2 -10.15 6.74 -0.19
C GLN A 2 -8.80 7.11 -0.83
N ILE A 3 -8.10 8.09 -0.24
CA ILE A 3 -6.79 8.53 -0.70
C ILE A 3 -5.77 8.26 0.40
N PHE A 4 -4.79 7.44 0.09
CA PHE A 4 -3.70 7.06 0.98
C PHE A 4 -2.40 7.74 0.52
N PRO A 5 -2.00 8.89 1.08
CA PRO A 5 -0.61 9.30 0.95
C PRO A 5 0.29 8.23 1.55
N ALA A 6 1.48 8.03 0.97
CA ALA A 6 2.37 6.94 1.35
C ALA A 6 3.65 7.44 2.01
N ILE A 7 4.06 6.76 3.09
CA ILE A 7 5.34 6.89 3.75
C ILE A 7 6.07 5.54 3.66
N ASP A 8 7.18 5.50 2.95
CA ASP A 8 8.09 4.36 2.97
C ASP A 8 9.20 4.66 3.99
N LEU A 9 9.39 3.75 4.94
CA LEU A 9 10.36 3.89 6.03
C LEU A 9 11.60 3.02 5.79
N ARG A 10 12.78 3.64 5.88
CA ARG A 10 14.06 2.95 5.91
C ARG A 10 15.00 3.66 6.87
N GLY A 11 15.56 2.91 7.84
CA GLY A 11 16.42 3.49 8.87
C GLY A 11 15.80 4.66 9.63
N GLY A 12 14.49 4.65 9.87
CA GLY A 12 13.75 5.71 10.54
C GLY A 12 13.46 6.95 9.69
N GLN A 13 13.79 6.95 8.40
CA GLN A 13 13.62 8.08 7.48
C GLN A 13 12.52 7.81 6.45
N VAL A 14 11.97 8.88 5.88
CA VAL A 14 11.04 8.80 4.74
C VAL A 14 11.83 8.74 3.45
N VAL A 15 11.67 7.63 2.73
CA VAL A 15 12.40 7.37 1.49
C VAL A 15 11.44 6.98 0.35
N ARG A 16 11.97 6.96 -0.86
CA ARG A 16 11.33 6.31 -2.00
C ARG A 16 12.38 5.53 -2.78
N LEU A 17 12.01 4.33 -3.19
CA LEU A 17 12.81 3.51 -4.08
C LEU A 17 12.31 3.68 -5.52
N TYR A 18 13.21 3.68 -6.48
CA TYR A 18 12.81 3.62 -7.89
C TYR A 18 12.55 2.15 -8.27
N GLN A 19 11.29 1.81 -8.56
CA GLN A 19 10.84 0.44 -8.90
C GLN A 19 11.34 -0.63 -7.90
N GLY A 20 11.38 -0.29 -6.59
CA GLY A 20 11.80 -1.19 -5.52
C GLY A 20 13.31 -1.43 -5.41
N ASP A 21 14.13 -0.72 -6.17
CA ASP A 21 15.58 -0.86 -6.16
C ASP A 21 16.19 -0.14 -4.94
N TYR A 22 16.71 -0.90 -3.98
CA TYR A 22 17.31 -0.38 -2.74
C TYR A 22 18.60 0.43 -2.97
N ASP A 23 19.24 0.28 -4.15
CA ASP A 23 20.42 1.05 -4.52
C ASP A 23 20.04 2.39 -5.19
N LYS A 24 18.76 2.57 -5.51
CA LYS A 24 18.19 3.80 -6.08
C LYS A 24 17.21 4.46 -5.13
N GLU A 25 17.68 4.71 -3.92
CA GLU A 25 16.93 5.38 -2.87
C GLU A 25 17.05 6.90 -2.98
N THR A 26 15.95 7.57 -2.68
CA THR A 26 15.90 9.02 -2.45
C THR A 26 15.30 9.27 -1.08
N VAL A 27 16.02 9.97 -0.21
CA VAL A 27 15.52 10.42 1.10
C VAL A 27 14.76 11.72 0.90
N TYR A 28 13.50 11.76 1.34
CA TYR A 28 12.63 12.95 1.25
C TYR A 28 12.50 13.69 2.57
N ALA A 29 12.53 12.98 3.69
CA ALA A 29 12.46 13.60 5.02
C ALA A 29 13.17 12.75 6.08
N GLN A 30 13.71 13.44 7.10
CA GLN A 30 14.36 12.84 8.26
C GLN A 30 13.35 12.52 9.38
N ASP A 31 12.22 13.23 9.43
CA ASP A 31 11.16 13.08 10.45
C ASP A 31 9.86 12.58 9.81
N PRO A 32 9.57 11.27 9.87
CA PRO A 32 8.33 10.70 9.37
C PRO A 32 7.09 11.23 10.08
N CYS A 33 7.21 11.60 11.36
CA CYS A 33 6.13 12.19 12.13
C CYS A 33 5.75 13.59 11.63
N ALA A 34 6.72 14.37 11.18
CA ALA A 34 6.46 15.68 10.56
C ALA A 34 5.69 15.49 9.24
N VAL A 35 6.10 14.54 8.40
CA VAL A 35 5.41 14.23 7.14
C VAL A 35 3.96 13.79 7.39
N ALA A 36 3.73 12.95 8.40
CA ALA A 36 2.38 12.53 8.76
C ALA A 36 1.52 13.74 9.23
N ARG A 37 2.07 14.66 10.03
CA ARG A 37 1.39 15.91 10.41
C ARG A 37 1.04 16.78 9.21
N ASP A 38 1.95 16.90 8.24
CA ASP A 38 1.70 17.67 7.01
C ASP A 38 0.55 17.04 6.19
N PHE A 39 0.49 15.72 6.12
CA PHE A 39 -0.63 15.02 5.48
C PHE A 39 -1.95 15.25 6.21
N ILE A 40 -1.96 15.19 7.55
CA ILE A 40 -3.15 15.53 8.37
C ILE A 40 -3.59 16.97 8.10
N ALA A 41 -2.65 17.92 8.10
CA ALA A 41 -2.92 19.33 7.83
C ALA A 41 -3.47 19.58 6.42
N ALA A 42 -3.09 18.74 5.44
CA ALA A 42 -3.66 18.74 4.09
C ALA A 42 -5.06 18.12 4.00
N GLY A 43 -5.56 17.50 5.09
CA GLY A 43 -6.88 16.88 5.16
C GLY A 43 -6.89 15.38 4.94
N ALA A 44 -5.75 14.70 4.98
CA ALA A 44 -5.71 13.24 4.88
C ALA A 44 -6.40 12.58 6.08
N GLY A 45 -7.27 11.61 5.80
CA GLY A 45 -7.85 10.71 6.81
C GLY A 45 -7.24 9.32 6.79
N TYR A 46 -6.36 9.04 5.82
CA TYR A 46 -5.76 7.74 5.59
C TYR A 46 -4.26 7.88 5.38
N LEU A 47 -3.49 6.82 5.71
CA LEU A 47 -2.05 6.76 5.50
C LEU A 47 -1.62 5.34 5.16
N HIS A 48 -0.82 5.18 4.11
CA HIS A 48 -0.14 3.94 3.77
C HIS A 48 1.31 4.01 4.24
N VAL A 49 1.73 3.02 5.04
CA VAL A 49 3.09 2.94 5.57
C VAL A 49 3.74 1.63 5.14
N VAL A 50 4.96 1.69 4.62
CA VAL A 50 5.77 0.52 4.29
C VAL A 50 7.05 0.52 5.12
N ASP A 51 7.26 -0.53 5.90
CA ASP A 51 8.53 -0.80 6.56
C ASP A 51 9.45 -1.55 5.57
N LEU A 52 10.34 -0.80 4.91
CA LEU A 52 11.26 -1.35 3.91
C LEU A 52 12.37 -2.21 4.53
N ASP A 53 12.80 -1.91 5.76
CA ASP A 53 13.76 -2.74 6.49
C ASP A 53 13.09 -4.07 6.87
N GLY A 54 11.87 -4.02 7.40
CA GLY A 54 11.06 -5.21 7.66
C GLY A 54 10.80 -6.05 6.42
N ALA A 55 10.52 -5.41 5.28
CA ALA A 55 10.35 -6.11 4.00
C ALA A 55 11.63 -6.84 3.56
N LYS A 56 12.78 -6.21 3.75
CA LYS A 56 14.09 -6.72 3.31
C LYS A 56 14.55 -7.90 4.16
N ASP A 57 14.61 -7.72 5.47
CA ASP A 57 15.26 -8.68 6.39
C ASP A 57 14.33 -9.28 7.45
N GLY A 58 13.12 -8.77 7.55
CA GLY A 58 12.13 -9.25 8.49
C GLY A 58 12.32 -8.71 9.91
N THR A 59 13.08 -7.65 10.09
CA THR A 59 13.20 -6.96 11.39
C THR A 59 11.97 -6.09 11.69
N LEU A 60 11.93 -5.51 12.88
CA LEU A 60 10.96 -4.48 13.28
C LEU A 60 11.68 -3.14 13.50
N ALA A 61 12.64 -2.82 12.63
CA ALA A 61 13.52 -1.66 12.80
C ALA A 61 12.75 -0.33 12.86
N ASN A 62 11.62 -0.22 12.16
CA ASN A 62 10.80 1.00 12.14
C ASN A 62 9.56 0.91 13.03
N PHE A 63 9.44 -0.10 13.91
CA PHE A 63 8.26 -0.30 14.75
C PHE A 63 7.95 0.92 15.64
N ASP A 64 8.97 1.46 16.31
CA ASP A 64 8.81 2.62 17.19
C ASP A 64 8.45 3.89 16.40
N THR A 65 8.97 4.03 15.18
CA THR A 65 8.60 5.12 14.27
C THR A 65 7.13 5.01 13.85
N ILE A 66 6.67 3.80 13.51
CA ILE A 66 5.25 3.55 13.18
C ILE A 66 4.37 3.79 14.39
N ALA A 67 4.79 3.38 15.59
CA ALA A 67 4.09 3.68 16.84
C ALA A 67 3.95 5.18 17.07
N ALA A 68 5.01 5.96 16.85
CA ALA A 68 5.00 7.41 16.99
C ALA A 68 4.06 8.09 15.97
N ILE A 69 4.00 7.58 14.73
CA ILE A 69 3.06 8.06 13.70
C ILE A 69 1.62 7.75 14.14
N ALA A 70 1.33 6.51 14.55
CA ALA A 70 0.00 6.08 14.99
C ALA A 70 -0.47 6.86 16.21
N GLY A 71 0.42 7.15 17.15
CA GLY A 71 0.15 7.92 18.35
C GLY A 71 -0.27 9.38 18.11
N GLN A 72 -0.06 9.93 16.91
CA GLN A 72 -0.55 11.28 16.58
C GLN A 72 -2.08 11.34 16.43
N GLY A 73 -2.71 10.21 16.11
CA GLY A 73 -4.14 10.13 15.84
C GLY A 73 -4.57 10.82 14.54
N GLY A 74 -5.86 10.74 14.24
CA GLY A 74 -6.45 11.43 13.07
C GLY A 74 -6.26 10.72 11.72
N LEU A 75 -5.51 9.61 11.67
CA LEU A 75 -5.30 8.82 10.44
C LEU A 75 -5.72 7.37 10.63
N TYR A 76 -6.44 6.84 9.67
CA TYR A 76 -6.54 5.40 9.47
C TYR A 76 -5.27 4.92 8.77
N ILE A 77 -4.45 4.15 9.49
CA ILE A 77 -3.14 3.72 9.00
C ILE A 77 -3.21 2.27 8.53
N GLU A 78 -2.72 2.00 7.33
CA GLU A 78 -2.39 0.65 6.90
C GLU A 78 -0.87 0.47 6.84
N VAL A 79 -0.38 -0.67 7.33
CA VAL A 79 1.06 -0.97 7.41
C VAL A 79 1.38 -2.24 6.64
N GLY A 80 2.38 -2.16 5.77
CA GLY A 80 3.02 -3.29 5.11
C GLY A 80 4.52 -3.34 5.37
N GLY A 81 5.17 -4.40 4.91
CA GLY A 81 6.60 -4.60 5.05
C GLY A 81 6.97 -5.62 6.14
N GLY A 82 7.33 -6.83 5.71
CA GLY A 82 7.86 -7.87 6.60
C GLY A 82 6.88 -8.55 7.54
N ILE A 83 5.58 -8.42 7.36
CA ILE A 83 4.57 -9.12 8.15
C ILE A 83 4.56 -10.59 7.72
N ARG A 84 5.01 -11.48 8.60
CA ARG A 84 5.22 -12.91 8.31
C ARG A 84 4.53 -13.86 9.30
N ASP A 85 3.96 -13.32 10.37
CA ASP A 85 3.30 -14.06 11.43
C ASP A 85 2.17 -13.25 12.07
N GLU A 86 1.31 -13.92 12.81
CA GLU A 86 0.16 -13.32 13.48
C GLU A 86 0.57 -12.39 14.63
N ASP A 87 1.71 -12.66 15.30
CA ASP A 87 2.18 -11.83 16.41
C ASP A 87 2.48 -10.40 15.92
N ARG A 88 3.08 -10.25 14.73
CA ARG A 88 3.28 -8.95 14.12
C ARG A 88 1.99 -8.22 13.80
N ILE A 89 1.00 -8.94 13.27
CA ILE A 89 -0.32 -8.37 13.03
C ILE A 89 -0.87 -7.79 14.32
N ARG A 90 -0.92 -8.58 15.40
CA ARG A 90 -1.41 -8.14 16.71
C ARG A 90 -0.66 -6.91 17.21
N ARG A 91 0.68 -6.95 17.17
CA ARG A 91 1.52 -5.84 17.65
C ARG A 91 1.22 -4.53 16.94
N TYR A 92 1.07 -4.54 15.59
CA TYR A 92 0.69 -3.33 14.86
C TYR A 92 -0.75 -2.89 15.17
N LEU A 93 -1.68 -3.83 15.28
CA LEU A 93 -3.07 -3.52 15.61
C LEU A 93 -3.21 -2.94 17.03
N ASP A 94 -2.37 -3.38 17.97
CA ASP A 94 -2.31 -2.87 19.36
C ASP A 94 -1.76 -1.43 19.43
N LEU A 95 -0.97 -0.99 18.44
CA LEU A 95 -0.56 0.41 18.29
C LEU A 95 -1.68 1.34 17.78
N GLY A 96 -2.84 0.79 17.41
CA GLY A 96 -3.91 1.56 16.77
C GLY A 96 -3.82 1.62 15.25
N VAL A 97 -2.94 0.83 14.61
CA VAL A 97 -2.94 0.63 13.16
C VAL A 97 -4.27 0.02 12.73
N GLY A 98 -4.92 0.60 11.73
CA GLY A 98 -6.23 0.15 11.25
C GLY A 98 -6.15 -1.19 10.51
N ARG A 99 -5.08 -1.40 9.71
CA ARG A 99 -4.96 -2.58 8.83
C ARG A 99 -3.51 -3.01 8.63
N CYS A 100 -3.27 -4.31 8.59
CA CYS A 100 -2.01 -4.93 8.24
C CYS A 100 -2.04 -5.48 6.81
N ILE A 101 -0.95 -5.33 6.06
CA ILE A 101 -0.85 -5.76 4.67
C ILE A 101 0.11 -6.94 4.58
N LEU A 102 -0.42 -8.10 4.17
CA LEU A 102 0.34 -9.31 3.89
C LEU A 102 0.87 -9.26 2.45
N GLY A 103 2.17 -9.29 2.27
CA GLY A 103 2.82 -9.30 0.95
C GLY A 103 3.27 -10.71 0.57
N THR A 104 4.56 -10.94 0.52
CA THR A 104 5.21 -12.21 0.11
C THR A 104 4.63 -13.45 0.79
N ILE A 105 4.21 -13.34 2.06
CA ILE A 105 3.62 -14.45 2.82
C ILE A 105 2.33 -14.94 2.19
N ALA A 106 1.55 -14.06 1.53
CA ALA A 106 0.30 -14.43 0.91
C ALA A 106 0.48 -15.40 -0.27
N VAL A 107 1.65 -15.38 -0.92
CA VAL A 107 2.00 -16.34 -1.97
C VAL A 107 2.65 -17.58 -1.38
N LYS A 108 3.53 -17.42 -0.37
CA LYS A 108 4.34 -18.51 0.19
C LYS A 108 3.57 -19.40 1.17
N ASP A 109 2.60 -18.85 1.90
CA ASP A 109 1.72 -19.56 2.83
C ASP A 109 0.29 -19.04 2.69
N PHE A 110 -0.40 -19.59 1.69
CA PHE A 110 -1.76 -19.18 1.38
C PHE A 110 -2.74 -19.55 2.51
N ASP A 111 -2.55 -20.68 3.16
CA ASP A 111 -3.39 -21.13 4.27
C ASP A 111 -3.29 -20.17 5.48
N PHE A 112 -2.10 -19.65 5.75
CA PHE A 112 -1.93 -18.58 6.73
C PHE A 112 -2.72 -17.33 6.34
N THR A 113 -2.65 -16.93 5.09
CA THR A 113 -3.37 -15.74 4.59
C THR A 113 -4.88 -15.89 4.72
N GLU A 114 -5.42 -17.06 4.35
CA GLU A 114 -6.84 -17.38 4.52
C GLU A 114 -7.26 -17.29 6.00
N ARG A 115 -6.49 -17.91 6.93
CA ARG A 115 -6.77 -17.79 8.36
C ARG A 115 -6.75 -16.35 8.85
N MET A 116 -5.78 -15.54 8.39
CA MET A 116 -5.69 -14.13 8.80
C MET A 116 -6.84 -13.30 8.25
N ALA A 117 -7.27 -13.55 7.01
CA ALA A 117 -8.45 -12.92 6.43
C ALA A 117 -9.73 -13.25 7.23
N GLN A 118 -9.91 -14.51 7.62
CA GLN A 118 -11.05 -14.94 8.44
C GLN A 118 -11.00 -14.38 9.87
N THR A 119 -9.82 -14.26 10.46
CA THR A 119 -9.64 -13.82 11.86
C THR A 119 -9.77 -12.31 11.99
N TYR A 120 -9.19 -11.54 11.06
CA TYR A 120 -9.06 -10.09 11.16
C TYR A 120 -9.97 -9.29 10.22
N GLY A 121 -10.60 -9.95 9.24
CA GLY A 121 -11.52 -9.32 8.30
C GLY A 121 -10.87 -8.14 7.57
N ASP A 122 -11.51 -6.97 7.63
CA ASP A 122 -11.07 -5.72 7.00
C ASP A 122 -9.77 -5.13 7.59
N ARG A 123 -9.35 -5.61 8.76
CA ARG A 123 -8.05 -5.25 9.38
C ARG A 123 -6.87 -6.04 8.80
N SER A 124 -7.11 -6.97 7.88
CA SER A 124 -6.11 -7.71 7.13
C SER A 124 -6.33 -7.46 5.63
N ALA A 125 -5.30 -7.07 4.93
CA ALA A 125 -5.31 -6.90 3.48
C ALA A 125 -4.14 -7.64 2.85
N VAL A 126 -4.18 -7.83 1.53
CA VAL A 126 -3.07 -8.45 0.80
C VAL A 126 -2.49 -7.45 -0.20
N GLY A 127 -1.16 -7.31 -0.18
CA GLY A 127 -0.39 -6.62 -1.20
C GLY A 127 -0.08 -7.56 -2.37
N VAL A 128 -0.57 -7.24 -3.55
CA VAL A 128 -0.29 -7.95 -4.80
C VAL A 128 0.53 -7.03 -5.69
N ASP A 129 1.83 -7.21 -5.62
CA ASP A 129 2.77 -6.48 -6.46
C ASP A 129 3.02 -7.30 -7.72
N ALA A 130 2.79 -6.74 -8.90
CA ALA A 130 2.89 -7.49 -10.14
C ALA A 130 3.79 -6.78 -11.17
N ARG A 131 4.57 -7.58 -11.88
CA ARG A 131 5.35 -7.17 -13.04
C ARG A 131 4.98 -8.05 -14.23
N ASP A 132 4.64 -7.42 -15.36
CA ASP A 132 4.22 -8.11 -16.58
C ASP A 132 3.06 -9.10 -16.36
N GLY A 133 2.16 -8.75 -15.41
CA GLY A 133 0.99 -9.54 -15.05
C GLY A 133 1.24 -10.68 -14.07
N TYR A 134 2.48 -10.93 -13.63
CA TYR A 134 2.84 -11.98 -12.66
C TYR A 134 3.18 -11.39 -11.30
N VAL A 135 2.75 -12.07 -10.23
CA VAL A 135 2.99 -11.63 -8.84
C VAL A 135 4.46 -11.72 -8.50
N ALA A 136 5.01 -10.62 -8.01
CA ALA A 136 6.36 -10.53 -7.50
C ALA A 136 6.39 -10.75 -5.98
N VAL A 137 7.44 -11.38 -5.50
CA VAL A 137 7.67 -11.71 -4.09
C VAL A 137 9.08 -11.32 -3.67
N SER A 138 9.40 -11.46 -2.37
CA SER A 138 10.74 -11.22 -1.82
C SER A 138 11.28 -9.80 -2.11
N GLY A 139 10.42 -8.76 -1.94
CA GLY A 139 10.80 -7.38 -2.25
C GLY A 139 11.03 -7.16 -3.75
N TRP A 140 10.16 -7.74 -4.58
CA TRP A 140 10.14 -7.65 -6.05
C TRP A 140 11.32 -8.31 -6.78
N LYS A 141 12.11 -9.13 -6.08
CA LYS A 141 13.30 -9.80 -6.62
C LYS A 141 12.97 -11.07 -7.40
N GLU A 142 11.85 -11.68 -7.11
CA GLU A 142 11.42 -12.94 -7.69
C GLU A 142 10.02 -12.80 -8.27
N LEU A 143 9.76 -13.40 -9.44
CA LEU A 143 8.42 -13.53 -9.99
C LEU A 143 7.89 -14.93 -9.68
N SER A 144 6.66 -15.00 -9.22
CA SER A 144 5.94 -16.25 -9.06
C SER A 144 5.33 -16.70 -10.39
N ALA A 145 4.80 -17.91 -10.45
CA ALA A 145 4.02 -18.40 -11.59
C ALA A 145 2.56 -17.90 -11.56
N GLU A 146 2.13 -17.23 -10.51
CA GLU A 146 0.77 -16.74 -10.32
C GLU A 146 0.51 -15.48 -11.14
N LYS A 147 -0.56 -15.45 -11.91
CA LYS A 147 -1.05 -14.21 -12.53
C LYS A 147 -1.76 -13.35 -11.50
N GLY A 148 -1.43 -12.07 -11.46
CA GLY A 148 -1.93 -11.16 -10.42
C GLY A 148 -3.45 -11.09 -10.35
N VAL A 149 -4.15 -11.02 -11.48
CA VAL A 149 -5.63 -10.98 -11.51
C VAL A 149 -6.24 -12.30 -11.03
N ASP A 150 -5.67 -13.45 -11.43
CA ASP A 150 -6.15 -14.76 -10.98
C ASP A 150 -5.87 -14.96 -9.49
N PHE A 151 -4.74 -14.48 -9.00
CA PHE A 151 -4.45 -14.45 -7.57
C PHE A 151 -5.43 -13.60 -6.79
N CYS A 152 -5.83 -12.42 -7.29
CA CYS A 152 -6.87 -11.61 -6.67
C CYS A 152 -8.22 -12.34 -6.56
N ARG A 153 -8.62 -13.11 -7.59
CA ARG A 153 -9.83 -13.94 -7.54
C ARG A 153 -9.74 -15.00 -6.44
N ARG A 154 -8.61 -15.69 -6.37
CA ARG A 154 -8.33 -16.70 -5.35
C ARG A 154 -8.32 -16.10 -3.94
N LEU A 155 -7.75 -14.90 -3.75
CA LEU A 155 -7.77 -14.17 -2.48
C LEU A 155 -9.20 -13.82 -2.06
N ARG A 156 -10.05 -13.33 -2.98
CA ARG A 156 -11.45 -13.07 -2.72
C ARG A 156 -12.18 -14.33 -2.25
N ASP A 157 -11.93 -15.48 -2.91
CA ASP A 157 -12.56 -16.75 -2.56
C ASP A 157 -12.11 -17.26 -1.17
N ALA A 158 -10.91 -16.89 -0.72
CA ALA A 158 -10.39 -17.15 0.62
C ALA A 158 -10.89 -16.15 1.70
N GLY A 159 -11.75 -15.18 1.33
CA GLY A 159 -12.34 -14.20 2.26
C GLY A 159 -11.53 -12.92 2.46
N VAL A 160 -10.49 -12.69 1.66
CA VAL A 160 -9.77 -11.41 1.66
C VAL A 160 -10.70 -10.32 1.12
N GLN A 161 -10.87 -9.26 1.89
CA GLN A 161 -11.77 -8.15 1.55
C GLN A 161 -11.07 -7.03 0.79
N THR A 162 -9.78 -6.83 1.01
CA THR A 162 -9.01 -5.73 0.40
C THR A 162 -7.71 -6.22 -0.20
N VAL A 163 -7.45 -5.82 -1.43
CA VAL A 163 -6.17 -6.00 -2.11
C VAL A 163 -5.58 -4.65 -2.49
N ILE A 164 -4.34 -4.42 -2.10
CA ILE A 164 -3.50 -3.35 -2.63
C ILE A 164 -2.78 -3.91 -3.85
N TYR A 165 -3.15 -3.49 -5.04
CA TYR A 165 -2.53 -3.95 -6.26
C TYR A 165 -1.53 -2.92 -6.78
N THR A 166 -0.25 -3.32 -6.88
CA THR A 166 0.83 -2.45 -7.39
C THR A 166 1.29 -2.95 -8.76
N ASP A 167 1.16 -2.10 -9.78
CA ASP A 167 1.88 -2.31 -11.04
C ASP A 167 3.31 -1.80 -10.87
N ILE A 168 4.25 -2.73 -10.64
CA ILE A 168 5.66 -2.42 -10.36
C ILE A 168 6.30 -1.64 -11.52
N SER A 169 5.91 -1.91 -12.77
CA SER A 169 6.47 -1.24 -13.93
C SER A 169 6.16 0.26 -13.97
N ARG A 170 5.11 0.66 -13.26
CA ARG A 170 4.64 2.05 -13.13
C ARG A 170 5.08 2.71 -11.84
N ASP A 171 5.45 1.91 -10.81
CA ASP A 171 5.78 2.46 -9.50
C ASP A 171 7.04 3.33 -9.54
N GLY A 172 6.94 4.53 -8.95
CA GLY A 172 8.01 5.51 -8.94
C GLY A 172 8.38 6.11 -10.31
N ALA A 173 7.73 5.68 -11.43
CA ALA A 173 8.05 6.15 -12.77
C ALA A 173 7.31 7.43 -13.18
N GLU A 174 6.21 7.80 -12.48
CA GLU A 174 5.34 8.96 -12.80
C GLU A 174 4.88 9.01 -14.28
N GLN A 175 4.67 7.84 -14.87
CA GLN A 175 4.24 7.66 -16.27
C GLN A 175 2.75 7.33 -16.40
N GLY A 176 2.00 7.52 -15.33
CA GLY A 176 0.59 7.17 -15.25
C GLY A 176 0.35 5.74 -14.78
N THR A 177 -0.84 5.54 -14.19
CA THR A 177 -1.26 4.23 -13.69
C THR A 177 -1.90 3.37 -14.79
N ASN A 178 -1.98 2.05 -14.56
CA ASN A 178 -2.51 1.08 -15.53
C ASN A 178 -4.04 0.97 -15.44
N LEU A 179 -4.76 1.95 -16.02
CA LEU A 179 -6.22 1.98 -15.97
C LEU A 179 -6.90 0.75 -16.59
N ALA A 180 -6.26 0.10 -17.59
CA ALA A 180 -6.83 -1.10 -18.20
C ALA A 180 -6.85 -2.27 -17.20
N LEU A 181 -5.76 -2.44 -16.45
CA LEU A 181 -5.65 -3.42 -15.39
C LEU A 181 -6.70 -3.19 -14.29
N TYR A 182 -6.85 -1.93 -13.83
CA TYR A 182 -7.84 -1.62 -12.77
C TYR A 182 -9.28 -1.82 -13.24
N ARG A 183 -9.60 -1.65 -14.53
CA ARG A 183 -10.91 -2.03 -15.08
C ARG A 183 -11.15 -3.55 -15.03
N GLU A 184 -10.12 -4.35 -15.19
CA GLU A 184 -10.23 -5.80 -15.04
C GLU A 184 -10.40 -6.20 -13.57
N LEU A 185 -9.57 -5.66 -12.68
CA LEU A 185 -9.63 -5.92 -11.23
C LEU A 185 -10.97 -5.51 -10.61
N ALA A 186 -11.54 -4.37 -11.02
CA ALA A 186 -12.82 -3.88 -10.52
C ALA A 186 -14.01 -4.78 -10.89
N ARG A 187 -13.84 -5.74 -11.81
CA ARG A 187 -14.87 -6.76 -12.12
C ARG A 187 -14.87 -7.92 -11.13
N ILE A 188 -13.92 -7.98 -10.21
CA ILE A 188 -13.88 -9.00 -9.16
C ILE A 188 -14.83 -8.55 -8.04
N GLU A 189 -16.09 -8.98 -8.12
CA GLU A 189 -17.11 -8.64 -7.14
C GLU A 189 -16.72 -9.14 -5.75
N GLY A 190 -16.99 -8.34 -4.72
CA GLY A 190 -16.69 -8.67 -3.33
C GLY A 190 -15.22 -8.46 -2.92
N LEU A 191 -14.41 -7.81 -3.77
CA LEU A 191 -13.03 -7.46 -3.46
C LEU A 191 -12.80 -5.96 -3.63
N ASP A 192 -12.43 -5.28 -2.55
CA ASP A 192 -12.04 -3.88 -2.57
C ASP A 192 -10.61 -3.73 -3.12
N ILE A 193 -10.46 -2.99 -4.22
CA ILE A 193 -9.16 -2.76 -4.85
C ILE A 193 -8.63 -1.39 -4.46
N THR A 194 -7.41 -1.35 -3.94
CA THR A 194 -6.60 -0.15 -3.76
C THR A 194 -5.57 -0.09 -4.88
N ALA A 195 -5.63 0.97 -5.70
CA ALA A 195 -4.70 1.17 -6.80
C ALA A 195 -3.36 1.71 -6.29
N SER A 196 -2.26 1.10 -6.71
CA SER A 196 -0.89 1.49 -6.38
C SER A 196 0.02 1.43 -7.61
N GLY A 197 1.02 2.31 -7.64
CA GLY A 197 1.97 2.40 -8.73
C GLY A 197 1.57 3.39 -9.83
N GLY A 198 2.40 4.42 -10.01
CA GLY A 198 2.37 5.34 -11.14
C GLY A 198 1.32 6.45 -11.14
N VAL A 199 0.41 6.51 -10.19
CA VAL A 199 -0.60 7.58 -10.12
C VAL A 199 0.08 8.94 -10.05
N SER A 200 -0.18 9.80 -11.05
CA SER A 200 0.56 11.03 -11.25
C SER A 200 -0.29 12.25 -11.66
N SER A 201 -1.60 12.07 -11.85
CA SER A 201 -2.52 13.15 -12.23
C SER A 201 -3.90 13.01 -11.60
N LEU A 202 -4.61 14.15 -11.46
CA LEU A 202 -6.01 14.17 -11.01
C LEU A 202 -6.94 13.43 -11.97
N GLU A 203 -6.63 13.47 -13.26
CA GLU A 203 -7.43 12.79 -14.28
C GLU A 203 -7.41 11.29 -14.08
N GLU A 204 -6.23 10.71 -13.81
CA GLU A 204 -6.11 9.28 -13.48
C GLU A 204 -6.92 8.90 -12.24
N LEU A 205 -6.89 9.73 -11.20
CA LEU A 205 -7.68 9.51 -9.99
C LEU A 205 -9.18 9.56 -10.26
N ARG A 206 -9.64 10.49 -11.11
CA ARG A 206 -11.03 10.54 -11.54
C ARG A 206 -11.43 9.29 -12.32
N GLU A 207 -10.56 8.80 -13.21
CA GLU A 207 -10.81 7.56 -13.95
C GLU A 207 -10.81 6.33 -13.03
N LEU A 208 -9.88 6.21 -12.09
CA LEU A 208 -9.90 5.14 -11.08
C LEU A 208 -11.20 5.15 -10.27
N ARG A 209 -11.67 6.33 -9.87
CA ARG A 209 -12.96 6.48 -9.17
C ARG A 209 -14.14 6.03 -10.03
N LYS A 210 -14.18 6.39 -11.33
CA LYS A 210 -15.22 5.95 -12.28
C LYS A 210 -15.20 4.43 -12.51
N ILE A 211 -14.01 3.82 -12.53
CA ILE A 211 -13.84 2.37 -12.63
C ILE A 211 -14.42 1.64 -11.42
N GLY A 212 -14.54 2.31 -10.28
CA GLY A 212 -15.02 1.71 -9.02
C GLY A 212 -13.90 1.27 -8.09
N THR A 213 -12.66 1.71 -8.32
CA THR A 213 -11.54 1.46 -7.40
C THR A 213 -11.83 2.09 -6.05
N LYS A 214 -11.71 1.33 -4.98
CA LYS A 214 -12.05 1.75 -3.61
C LYS A 214 -11.14 2.84 -3.09
N ALA A 215 -9.83 2.67 -3.34
CA ALA A 215 -8.79 3.56 -2.85
C ALA A 215 -7.66 3.73 -3.88
N ALA A 216 -6.84 4.76 -3.67
CA ALA A 216 -5.59 4.95 -4.40
C ALA A 216 -4.47 5.38 -3.45
N ILE A 217 -3.28 4.82 -3.65
CA ILE A 217 -2.06 5.19 -2.92
C ILE A 217 -1.29 6.22 -3.75
N LEU A 218 -0.89 7.30 -3.09
CA LEU A 218 -0.11 8.38 -3.68
C LEU A 218 1.25 8.44 -3.01
N GLY A 219 2.27 8.11 -3.79
CA GLY A 219 3.66 8.16 -3.33
C GLY A 219 4.41 9.34 -3.95
N LYS A 220 5.33 9.03 -4.87
CA LYS A 220 6.30 9.97 -5.45
C LYS A 220 5.69 11.27 -5.95
N ALA A 221 4.52 11.23 -6.57
CA ALA A 221 3.85 12.41 -7.11
C ALA A 221 3.53 13.49 -6.06
N LEU A 222 3.34 13.11 -4.78
CA LEU A 222 3.18 14.08 -3.68
C LEU A 222 4.53 14.72 -3.32
N TYR A 223 5.59 13.93 -3.23
CA TYR A 223 6.92 14.39 -2.84
C TYR A 223 7.59 15.26 -3.91
N THR A 224 7.28 15.03 -5.19
CA THR A 224 7.77 15.85 -6.31
C THR A 224 6.92 17.10 -6.56
N GLY A 225 5.80 17.27 -5.82
CA GLY A 225 4.87 18.38 -6.02
C GLY A 225 4.03 18.27 -7.30
N ARG A 226 4.04 17.13 -7.97
CA ARG A 226 3.22 16.87 -9.17
C ARG A 226 1.73 16.78 -8.83
N LEU A 227 1.41 16.29 -7.64
CA LEU A 227 0.07 16.29 -7.05
C LEU A 227 0.09 17.09 -5.74
N ASP A 228 -0.89 17.97 -5.57
CA ASP A 228 -1.17 18.63 -4.29
C ASP A 228 -2.23 17.82 -3.54
N LEU A 229 -1.86 17.28 -2.37
CA LEU A 229 -2.71 16.39 -1.59
C LEU A 229 -4.05 17.04 -1.20
N LYS A 230 -4.05 18.31 -0.81
CA LYS A 230 -5.27 19.04 -0.45
C LYS A 230 -6.24 19.13 -1.62
N THR A 231 -5.72 19.39 -2.81
CA THR A 231 -6.52 19.42 -4.04
C THR A 231 -7.05 18.05 -4.40
N VAL A 232 -6.22 17.00 -4.29
CA VAL A 232 -6.65 15.62 -4.53
C VAL A 232 -7.80 15.23 -3.60
N ILE A 233 -7.66 15.47 -2.31
CA ILE A 233 -8.69 15.11 -1.31
C ILE A 233 -10.01 15.85 -1.62
N ARG A 234 -9.94 17.13 -1.94
CA ARG A 234 -11.14 17.93 -2.28
C ARG A 234 -11.84 17.41 -3.54
N GLU A 235 -11.10 17.01 -4.58
CA GLU A 235 -11.64 16.66 -5.90
C GLU A 235 -12.12 15.21 -6.00
N VAL A 236 -11.41 14.27 -5.36
CA VAL A 236 -11.67 12.84 -5.51
C VAL A 236 -11.74 12.08 -4.18
N GLY A 237 -11.38 12.69 -3.08
CA GLY A 237 -11.46 12.08 -1.75
C GLY A 237 -12.89 11.68 -1.38
N ALA A 238 -13.01 10.64 -0.55
CA ALA A 238 -14.26 10.37 0.16
C ALA A 238 -14.34 11.34 1.37
N CYS A 239 -15.47 11.99 1.50
CA CYS A 239 -15.81 12.69 2.74
C CYS A 239 -16.09 11.68 3.86
#